data_74530df7c5e841cc2beb79a39c4797b7
#
_entry.id   74530df7c5e841cc2beb79a39c4797b7
#
_cell.length_a   1.000
_cell.length_b   1.000
_cell.length_c   1.000
_cell.angle_alpha   90.00
_cell.angle_beta   90.00
_cell.angle_gamma   90.00
#
_symmetry.space_group_name_H-M   'P 1'
#
loop_
_entity.id
_entity.type
_entity.pdbx_description
1 polymer ?
#
loop_
_entity_poly.entity_id
_entity_poly.type
_entity_poly.pdbx_seq_one_letter_code
_entity_poly.pdbx_strand_id
1 'polypeptide(L)'
;INITSSFGEKVQYIQTNDLQYVTIDSKFSGLKLYFDQATIQNQATIEIDGNFTGIQLYVPKEWNVQSHVRAFFGGVDEKGQPSSSGYPTLNITGRVHFGGVEIHYI
;
A
#
# COMPACT_ATOMS: atom_id res chain seq x y z
N ILE A 1 5.91 11.19 2.02
CA ILE A 1 6.71 10.31 1.15
C ILE A 1 6.01 10.18 -0.19
N ASN A 2 6.72 10.45 -1.27
CA ASN A 2 6.20 10.32 -2.63
C ASN A 2 6.95 9.20 -3.34
N ILE A 3 6.22 8.27 -3.90
CA ILE A 3 6.79 7.13 -4.61
C ILE A 3 6.26 7.14 -6.05
N THR A 4 7.17 7.17 -7.01
CA THR A 4 6.84 7.15 -8.44
C THR A 4 7.55 5.98 -9.10
N SER A 5 6.81 5.19 -9.89
CA SER A 5 7.37 4.07 -10.62
C SER A 5 6.79 4.04 -12.04
N SER A 6 7.66 3.88 -13.03
CA SER A 6 7.27 3.85 -14.45
C SER A 6 8.13 2.83 -15.20
N PHE A 7 7.47 1.98 -16.00
CA PHE A 7 8.12 1.04 -16.93
C PHE A 7 9.14 0.14 -16.27
N GLY A 8 8.67 -0.85 -15.53
CA GLY A 8 9.54 -1.85 -14.92
C GLY A 8 9.06 -2.24 -13.55
N GLU A 9 9.97 -2.82 -12.76
CA GLU A 9 9.67 -3.24 -11.39
C GLU A 9 10.47 -2.42 -10.40
N LYS A 10 9.84 -2.10 -9.27
CA LYS A 10 10.49 -1.39 -8.18
C LYS A 10 10.16 -2.05 -6.86
N VAL A 11 11.17 -2.24 -6.04
CA VAL A 11 11.03 -2.71 -4.65
C VAL A 11 11.56 -1.62 -3.75
N GLN A 12 10.77 -1.23 -2.75
CA GLN A 12 11.18 -0.18 -1.82
C GLN A 12 10.81 -0.55 -0.41
N TYR A 13 11.73 -0.30 0.51
CA TYR A 13 11.54 -0.49 1.95
C TYR A 13 11.31 0.87 2.59
N ILE A 14 10.19 0.99 3.29
CA ILE A 14 9.83 2.24 3.96
C ILE A 14 10.27 2.14 5.41
N GLN A 15 11.18 3.02 5.82
CA GLN A 15 11.69 3.07 7.18
C GLN A 15 11.41 4.43 7.77
N THR A 16 10.57 4.47 8.80
CA THR A 16 10.22 5.73 9.47
C THR A 16 9.65 5.44 10.86
N ASN A 17 9.84 6.36 11.77
CA ASN A 17 9.26 6.30 13.12
C ASN A 17 7.87 6.93 13.19
N ASP A 18 7.45 7.64 12.15
CA ASP A 18 6.20 8.38 12.16
C ASP A 18 5.64 8.44 10.75
N LEU A 19 5.07 7.32 10.31
CA LEU A 19 4.43 7.24 9.00
C LEU A 19 3.10 8.00 9.06
N GLN A 20 2.94 9.00 8.21
CA GLN A 20 1.74 9.83 8.16
C GLN A 20 1.04 9.78 6.82
N TYR A 21 1.79 9.96 5.74
CA TYR A 21 1.21 10.05 4.42
C TYR A 21 2.17 9.53 3.37
N VAL A 22 1.65 8.69 2.47
CA VAL A 22 2.41 8.15 1.34
C VAL A 22 1.57 8.34 0.08
N THR A 23 2.17 8.92 -0.96
CA THR A 23 1.55 8.99 -2.28
C THR A 23 2.27 8.07 -3.23
N ILE A 24 1.52 7.30 -4.00
CA ILE A 24 2.05 6.34 -4.95
C ILE A 24 1.50 6.67 -6.34
N ASP A 25 2.40 6.88 -7.29
CA ASP A 25 2.06 7.06 -8.69
C ASP A 25 2.82 6.01 -9.49
N SER A 26 2.09 5.04 -10.05
CA SER A 26 2.69 3.89 -10.73
C SER A 26 2.03 3.69 -12.08
N LYS A 27 2.84 3.61 -13.14
CA LYS A 27 2.37 3.44 -14.51
C LYS A 27 3.22 2.39 -15.23
N PHE A 28 2.54 1.39 -15.80
CA PHE A 28 3.20 0.33 -16.55
C PHE A 28 4.32 -0.33 -15.76
N SER A 29 4.08 -0.61 -14.47
CA SER A 29 5.13 -1.16 -13.63
C SER A 29 4.56 -2.07 -12.54
N GLY A 30 5.45 -2.86 -11.94
CA GLY A 30 5.18 -3.60 -10.71
C GLY A 30 5.86 -2.90 -9.54
N LEU A 31 5.16 -2.77 -8.43
CA LEU A 31 5.67 -2.07 -7.26
C LEU A 31 5.48 -2.93 -6.02
N LYS A 32 6.56 -3.13 -5.26
CA LYS A 32 6.53 -3.81 -3.97
C LYS A 32 7.00 -2.86 -2.90
N LEU A 33 6.17 -2.64 -1.88
CA LEU A 33 6.49 -1.77 -0.76
C LEU A 33 6.45 -2.57 0.54
N TYR A 34 7.54 -2.50 1.30
CA TYR A 34 7.68 -3.17 2.58
C TYR A 34 7.61 -2.14 3.70
N PHE A 35 6.65 -2.31 4.60
CA PHE A 35 6.42 -1.41 5.73
C PHE A 35 6.79 -2.04 7.08
N ASP A 36 7.53 -3.14 7.06
CA ASP A 36 7.90 -3.86 8.29
C ASP A 36 8.83 -3.06 9.20
N GLN A 37 9.54 -2.06 8.65
CA GLN A 37 10.39 -1.15 9.41
C GLN A 37 9.75 0.21 9.63
N ALA A 38 8.47 0.35 9.35
CA ALA A 38 7.75 1.60 9.53
C ALA A 38 6.88 1.53 10.77
N THR A 39 6.72 2.66 11.44
CA THR A 39 5.87 2.79 12.62
C THR A 39 4.83 3.87 12.38
N ILE A 40 3.59 3.57 12.67
CA ILE A 40 2.49 4.53 12.66
C ILE A 40 2.20 4.92 14.10
N GLN A 41 2.29 6.21 14.41
CA GLN A 41 2.05 6.70 15.77
C GLN A 41 0.56 6.67 16.12
N ASN A 42 -0.29 7.03 15.18
CA ASN A 42 -1.73 7.10 15.38
C ASN A 42 -2.47 6.56 14.17
N GLN A 43 -2.36 7.26 13.05
CA GLN A 43 -2.93 6.83 11.78
C GLN A 43 -2.07 7.31 10.62
N ALA A 44 -2.17 6.62 9.50
CA ALA A 44 -1.46 6.99 8.28
C ALA A 44 -2.37 6.77 7.08
N THR A 45 -2.05 7.41 5.97
CA THR A 45 -2.81 7.29 4.73
C THR A 45 -1.87 7.00 3.57
N ILE A 46 -2.24 6.03 2.75
CA ILE A 46 -1.59 5.76 1.47
C ILE A 46 -2.57 6.11 0.36
N GLU A 47 -2.17 7.01 -0.52
CA GLU A 47 -2.96 7.39 -1.68
C GLU A 47 -2.31 6.83 -2.94
N ILE A 48 -3.07 6.05 -3.71
CA ILE A 48 -2.58 5.30 -4.87
C ILE A 48 -3.21 5.85 -6.14
N ASP A 49 -2.38 6.12 -7.14
CA ASP A 49 -2.80 6.41 -8.50
C ASP A 49 -2.02 5.48 -9.44
N GLY A 50 -2.71 4.46 -9.93
CA GLY A 50 -2.07 3.42 -10.73
C GLY A 50 -2.75 3.21 -12.08
N ASN A 51 -1.93 2.98 -13.12
CA ASN A 51 -2.38 2.66 -14.46
C ASN A 51 -1.53 1.53 -15.01
N PHE A 52 -2.17 0.42 -15.38
CA PHE A 52 -1.48 -0.77 -15.89
C PHE A 52 -0.39 -1.23 -14.92
N THR A 53 -0.75 -1.41 -13.65
CA THR A 53 0.24 -1.67 -12.61
C THR A 53 -0.25 -2.72 -11.62
N GLY A 54 0.72 -3.48 -11.07
CA GLY A 54 0.48 -4.34 -9.92
C GLY A 54 1.21 -3.78 -8.71
N ILE A 55 0.51 -3.57 -7.62
CA ILE A 55 1.07 -3.01 -6.39
C ILE A 55 0.92 -4.04 -5.29
N GLN A 56 2.03 -4.35 -4.61
CA GLN A 56 2.05 -5.25 -3.46
C GLN A 56 2.52 -4.48 -2.24
N LEU A 57 1.68 -4.48 -1.21
CA LEU A 57 1.98 -3.80 0.05
C LEU A 57 2.18 -4.86 1.14
N TYR A 58 3.34 -4.85 1.78
CA TYR A 58 3.67 -5.75 2.88
C TYR A 58 3.62 -4.97 4.17
N VAL A 59 2.60 -5.22 4.98
CA VAL A 59 2.31 -4.45 6.18
C VAL A 59 2.35 -5.33 7.42
N PRO A 60 2.74 -4.78 8.58
CA PRO A 60 2.67 -5.52 9.83
C PRO A 60 1.26 -5.96 10.18
N LYS A 61 1.13 -7.17 10.75
CA LYS A 61 -0.17 -7.71 11.15
C LYS A 61 -0.90 -6.85 12.19
N GLU A 62 -0.14 -6.10 12.96
CA GLU A 62 -0.68 -5.27 14.03
C GLU A 62 -1.43 -4.04 13.52
N TRP A 63 -1.23 -3.69 12.26
CA TRP A 63 -1.88 -2.51 11.68
C TRP A 63 -3.33 -2.83 11.32
N ASN A 64 -4.23 -1.91 11.65
CA ASN A 64 -5.61 -1.97 11.21
C ASN A 64 -5.72 -1.32 9.84
N VAL A 65 -5.76 -2.13 8.79
CA VAL A 65 -5.77 -1.65 7.41
C VAL A 65 -7.21 -1.46 6.94
N GLN A 66 -7.51 -0.24 6.49
CA GLN A 66 -8.79 0.13 5.90
C GLN A 66 -8.57 0.45 4.43
N SER A 67 -9.04 -0.41 3.54
CA SER A 67 -8.81 -0.25 2.11
C SER A 67 -10.04 0.36 1.44
N HIS A 68 -9.83 1.48 0.76
CA HIS A 68 -10.86 2.19 0.00
C HIS A 68 -10.42 2.42 -1.45
N VAL A 69 -9.56 1.55 -1.96
CA VAL A 69 -9.07 1.65 -3.33
C VAL A 69 -10.15 1.23 -4.30
N ARG A 70 -10.32 2.01 -5.36
CA ARG A 70 -11.21 1.68 -6.47
C ARG A 70 -10.38 1.07 -7.58
N ALA A 71 -10.72 -0.16 -7.98
CA ALA A 71 -10.05 -0.85 -9.06
C ALA A 71 -10.97 -0.93 -10.28
N PHE A 72 -10.48 -0.44 -11.41
CA PHE A 72 -11.17 -0.50 -12.69
C PHE A 72 -10.46 -1.52 -13.58
N PHE A 73 -11.16 -2.59 -13.95
CA PHE A 73 -10.59 -3.72 -14.69
C PHE A 73 -9.43 -4.38 -13.93
N GLY A 74 -9.69 -4.65 -12.64
CA GLY A 74 -8.74 -5.31 -11.77
C GLY A 74 -9.35 -5.52 -10.41
N GLY A 75 -8.53 -5.71 -9.37
CA GLY A 75 -9.05 -5.98 -8.05
C GLY A 75 -8.09 -5.61 -6.94
N VAL A 76 -8.59 -5.69 -5.71
CA VAL A 76 -7.81 -5.52 -4.51
C VAL A 76 -7.92 -6.80 -3.70
N ASP A 77 -6.79 -7.43 -3.42
CA ASP A 77 -6.72 -8.67 -2.65
C ASP A 77 -5.94 -8.46 -1.37
N GLU A 78 -6.42 -9.09 -0.30
CA GLU A 78 -5.70 -9.16 0.97
C GLU A 78 -5.19 -10.57 1.18
N LYS A 79 -3.90 -10.71 1.47
CA LYS A 79 -3.23 -11.97 1.71
C LYS A 79 -2.75 -12.05 3.15
N GLY A 80 -3.14 -13.10 3.85
CA GLY A 80 -2.84 -13.28 5.26
C GLY A 80 -3.96 -12.76 6.13
N GLN A 81 -3.72 -12.73 7.43
CA GLN A 81 -4.73 -12.31 8.39
C GLN A 81 -4.16 -11.24 9.33
N PRO A 82 -4.85 -10.10 9.46
CA PRO A 82 -4.44 -9.11 10.42
C PRO A 82 -4.76 -9.57 11.85
N SER A 83 -3.93 -9.14 12.80
CA SER A 83 -4.18 -9.38 14.22
C SER A 83 -4.45 -8.09 14.96
N SER A 84 -4.94 -7.08 14.26
CA SER A 84 -5.12 -5.75 14.77
C SER A 84 -6.28 -5.64 15.76
N SER A 85 -6.09 -4.83 16.78
CA SER A 85 -7.13 -4.46 17.74
C SER A 85 -7.70 -3.06 17.52
N GLY A 86 -7.41 -2.43 16.38
CA GLY A 86 -7.93 -1.12 16.02
C GLY A 86 -6.89 -0.03 15.84
N TYR A 87 -5.72 -0.18 16.41
CA TYR A 87 -4.62 0.79 16.29
C TYR A 87 -3.29 0.09 16.13
N PRO A 88 -2.34 0.72 15.41
CA PRO A 88 -2.52 1.92 14.59
C PRO A 88 -3.35 1.63 13.34
N THR A 89 -3.92 2.68 12.73
CA THR A 89 -4.76 2.56 11.54
C THR A 89 -4.02 3.01 10.29
N LEU A 90 -4.09 2.20 9.24
CA LEU A 90 -3.59 2.54 7.92
C LEU A 90 -4.76 2.64 6.95
N ASN A 91 -4.98 3.82 6.40
CA ASN A 91 -6.01 4.05 5.39
C ASN A 91 -5.37 4.01 4.00
N ILE A 92 -5.91 3.18 3.11
CA ILE A 92 -5.44 3.06 1.74
C ILE A 92 -6.55 3.56 0.84
N THR A 93 -6.28 4.59 0.06
CA THR A 93 -7.25 5.18 -0.84
C THR A 93 -6.65 5.39 -2.22
N GLY A 94 -7.49 5.78 -3.19
CA GLY A 94 -7.05 6.06 -4.54
C GLY A 94 -7.73 5.19 -5.58
N ARG A 95 -7.09 5.04 -6.73
CA ARG A 95 -7.65 4.28 -7.84
C ARG A 95 -6.56 3.60 -8.66
N VAL A 96 -6.91 2.45 -9.21
CA VAL A 96 -6.04 1.67 -10.09
C VAL A 96 -6.84 1.32 -11.34
N HIS A 97 -6.29 1.63 -12.52
CA HIS A 97 -6.88 1.26 -13.81
C HIS A 97 -6.05 0.15 -14.44
N PHE A 98 -6.69 -0.96 -14.80
CA PHE A 98 -6.04 -2.11 -15.45
C PHE A 98 -4.90 -2.66 -14.60
N GLY A 99 -5.23 -3.12 -13.41
CA GLY A 99 -4.25 -3.70 -12.54
C GLY A 99 -4.85 -4.07 -11.20
N GLY A 100 -4.02 -4.23 -10.18
CA GLY A 100 -4.51 -4.63 -8.88
C GLY A 100 -3.59 -4.21 -7.75
N VAL A 101 -4.13 -4.29 -6.55
CA VAL A 101 -3.39 -4.05 -5.32
C VAL A 101 -3.51 -5.30 -4.45
N GLU A 102 -2.38 -5.81 -3.99
CA GLU A 102 -2.34 -6.90 -3.02
C GLU A 102 -1.81 -6.38 -1.69
N ILE A 103 -2.51 -6.71 -0.62
CA ILE A 103 -2.10 -6.35 0.73
C ILE A 103 -1.69 -7.63 1.43
N HIS A 104 -0.41 -7.71 1.84
CA HIS A 104 0.15 -8.85 2.52
C HIS A 104 0.43 -8.49 3.97
N TYR A 105 -0.14 -9.26 4.90
CA TYR A 105 0.11 -9.10 6.34
C TYR A 105 1.28 -10.00 6.75
N ILE A 106 2.32 -9.40 7.26
CA ILE A 106 3.55 -10.11 7.60
C ILE A 106 3.93 -10.06 9.09
#